data_34a9c57e1a6753407eda69c6bd7e5863
#
_entry.id   34a9c57e1a6753407eda69c6bd7e5863
#
_cell.length_a   1.000
_cell.length_b   1.000
_cell.length_c   1.000
_cell.angle_alpha   90.00
_cell.angle_beta   90.00
_cell.angle_gamma   90.00
#
_symmetry.space_group_name_H-M   'P 1'
#
loop_
_entity.id
_entity.type
_entity.pdbx_description
1 polymer ?
#
loop_
_entity_poly.entity_id
_entity_poly.type
_entity_poly.pdbx_seq_one_letter_code
_entity_poly.pdbx_strand_id
1 'polypeptide(L)'
;TSGMKAAINGVPSLSVLDGWWIEGHVEDVTGWSIGDRVETDREPTQDLDALHAVELYRKLEEKILPAFYKEQRRFLEMMRHAIALNGSFFNTQRMVSQYLHKAYRLSGEYVRRS
;
A
#
# COMPACT_ATOMS: atom_id res chain seq x y z
N THR A 1 2.08 -9.09 -2.08
CA THR A 1 2.04 -9.45 -0.64
C THR A 1 3.23 -8.92 0.17
N SER A 2 4.41 -8.74 -0.44
CA SER A 2 5.61 -8.25 0.26
C SER A 2 5.41 -6.84 0.85
N GLY A 3 4.78 -5.93 0.12
CA GLY A 3 4.46 -4.60 0.61
C GLY A 3 3.46 -4.60 1.76
N MET A 4 2.49 -5.49 1.76
CA MET A 4 1.55 -5.66 2.88
C MET A 4 2.26 -6.16 4.15
N LYS A 5 3.20 -7.09 3.99
CA LYS A 5 4.04 -7.58 5.10
C LYS A 5 4.94 -6.48 5.66
N ALA A 6 5.52 -5.66 4.78
CA ALA A 6 6.30 -4.50 5.19
C ALA A 6 5.44 -3.51 5.98
N ALA A 7 4.24 -3.19 5.51
CA ALA A 7 3.32 -2.27 6.17
C ALA A 7 2.95 -2.70 7.59
N ILE A 8 2.65 -3.98 7.81
CA ILE A 8 2.33 -4.47 9.16
C ILE A 8 3.52 -4.42 10.11
N ASN A 9 4.74 -4.39 9.57
CA ASN A 9 5.97 -4.18 10.33
C ASN A 9 6.38 -2.70 10.44
N GLY A 10 5.52 -1.79 10.01
CA GLY A 10 5.75 -0.35 10.10
C GLY A 10 6.73 0.19 9.07
N VAL A 11 6.93 -0.51 7.96
CA VAL A 11 7.83 -0.06 6.91
C VAL A 11 7.02 0.67 5.83
N PRO A 12 7.27 1.97 5.60
CA PRO A 12 6.67 2.70 4.49
C PRO A 12 7.09 2.11 3.13
N SER A 13 6.21 2.17 2.16
CA SER A 13 6.47 1.64 0.82
C SER A 13 6.86 2.72 -0.16
N LEU A 14 7.83 2.41 -1.02
CA LEU A 14 8.12 3.14 -2.26
C LEU A 14 7.93 2.17 -3.41
N SER A 15 6.86 2.32 -4.16
CA SER A 15 6.50 1.35 -5.20
C SER A 15 5.70 1.98 -6.32
N VAL A 16 5.72 1.33 -7.47
CA VAL A 16 4.82 1.65 -8.58
C VAL A 16 3.37 1.53 -8.10
N LEU A 17 2.53 2.46 -8.55
CA LEU A 17 1.13 2.56 -8.12
C LEU A 17 0.27 1.50 -8.83
N ASP A 18 0.41 0.25 -8.39
CA ASP A 18 -0.34 -0.89 -8.90
C ASP A 18 -0.84 -1.80 -7.77
N GLY A 19 -1.68 -2.76 -8.11
CA GLY A 19 -2.20 -3.77 -7.19
C GLY A 19 -2.77 -3.17 -5.90
N TRP A 20 -2.41 -3.76 -4.75
CA TRP A 20 -2.88 -3.32 -3.44
C TRP A 20 -2.48 -1.87 -3.10
N TRP A 21 -1.34 -1.41 -3.68
CA TRP A 21 -0.79 -0.09 -3.41
C TRP A 21 -1.68 1.04 -3.94
N ILE A 22 -2.51 0.77 -4.96
CA ILE A 22 -3.54 1.72 -5.42
C ILE A 22 -4.50 2.11 -4.29
N GLU A 23 -4.84 1.15 -3.44
CA GLU A 23 -5.73 1.37 -2.29
C GLU A 23 -4.99 1.80 -1.03
N GLY A 24 -3.80 1.27 -0.81
CA GLY A 24 -3.01 1.52 0.40
C GLY A 24 -2.16 2.79 0.38
N HIS A 25 -1.98 3.39 -0.80
CA HIS A 25 -1.14 4.56 -0.97
C HIS A 25 -1.83 5.85 -0.52
N VAL A 26 -1.19 6.54 0.39
CA VAL A 26 -1.44 7.95 0.70
C VAL A 26 -0.07 8.64 0.73
N GLU A 27 0.18 9.51 -0.24
CA GLU A 27 1.49 10.15 -0.43
C GLU A 27 1.95 10.87 0.83
N ASP A 28 3.21 10.68 1.20
CA ASP A 28 3.82 11.23 2.41
C ASP A 28 3.18 10.76 3.74
N VAL A 29 2.23 9.85 3.71
CA VAL A 29 1.55 9.30 4.90
C VAL A 29 1.83 7.81 5.09
N THR A 30 1.54 6.98 4.10
CA THR A 30 1.80 5.54 4.16
C THR A 30 3.04 5.11 3.36
N GLY A 31 3.56 6.01 2.54
CA GLY A 31 4.72 5.79 1.68
C GLY A 31 4.68 6.71 0.47
N TRP A 32 5.31 6.27 -0.60
CA TRP A 32 5.45 7.05 -1.84
C TRP A 32 5.16 6.18 -3.06
N SER A 33 4.52 6.78 -4.06
CA SER A 33 4.28 6.11 -5.33
C SER A 33 5.32 6.49 -6.38
N ILE A 34 5.51 5.61 -7.34
CA ILE A 34 6.25 5.83 -8.58
C ILE A 34 5.25 5.73 -9.72
N GLY A 35 5.21 6.72 -10.61
CA GLY A 35 4.22 6.82 -11.67
C GLY A 35 2.84 7.18 -11.17
N ASP A 36 1.85 7.15 -12.04
CA ASP A 36 0.47 7.41 -11.69
C ASP A 36 -0.48 6.33 -12.24
N ARG A 37 -1.77 6.41 -11.87
CA ARG A 37 -2.78 5.41 -12.25
C ARG A 37 -2.95 5.21 -13.75
N VAL A 38 -2.78 6.28 -14.53
CA VAL A 38 -2.96 6.24 -15.99
C VAL A 38 -1.83 5.47 -16.66
N GLU A 39 -0.66 5.44 -16.05
CA GLU A 39 0.52 4.74 -16.57
C GLU A 39 0.46 3.24 -16.29
N THR A 40 -0.25 2.82 -15.25
CA THR A 40 -0.37 1.39 -14.86
C THR A 40 -1.13 0.58 -15.92
N ASP A 41 -2.02 1.22 -16.68
CA ASP A 41 -2.80 0.59 -17.74
C ASP A 41 -2.08 0.56 -19.10
N ARG A 42 -0.87 1.11 -19.17
CA ARG A 42 -0.05 1.10 -20.39
C ARG A 42 0.86 -0.12 -20.45
N GLU A 43 1.10 -0.60 -21.66
CA GLU A 43 2.12 -1.63 -21.89
C GLU A 43 3.49 -1.15 -21.40
N PRO A 44 4.27 -2.04 -20.76
CA PRO A 44 5.61 -1.71 -20.32
C PRO A 44 6.49 -1.32 -21.50
N THR A 45 7.00 -0.11 -21.49
CA THR A 45 7.94 0.39 -22.50
C THR A 45 9.27 0.76 -21.84
N GLN A 46 10.37 0.72 -22.58
CA GLN A 46 11.67 1.15 -22.06
C GLN A 46 11.65 2.61 -21.60
N ASP A 47 10.87 3.46 -22.28
CA ASP A 47 10.71 4.87 -21.90
C ASP A 47 9.98 5.03 -20.57
N LEU A 48 8.98 4.18 -20.28
CA LEU A 48 8.27 4.18 -19.03
C LEU A 48 9.18 3.72 -17.87
N ASP A 49 9.99 2.70 -18.09
CA ASP A 49 10.97 2.23 -17.10
C ASP A 49 12.02 3.31 -16.78
N ALA A 50 12.49 4.04 -17.78
CA ALA A 50 13.41 5.15 -17.57
C ALA A 50 12.77 6.29 -16.77
N LEU A 51 11.52 6.65 -17.04
CA LEU A 51 10.78 7.65 -16.27
C LEU A 51 10.56 7.20 -14.82
N HIS A 52 10.19 5.93 -14.61
CA HIS A 52 10.03 5.37 -13.27
C HIS A 52 11.35 5.36 -12.48
N ALA A 53 12.47 5.06 -13.13
CA ALA A 53 13.80 5.12 -12.50
C ALA A 53 14.16 6.54 -12.05
N VAL A 54 13.93 7.54 -12.89
CA VAL A 54 14.15 8.95 -12.54
C VAL A 54 13.29 9.36 -11.34
N GLU A 55 12.02 9.00 -11.34
CA GLU A 55 11.12 9.34 -10.24
C GLU A 55 11.49 8.62 -8.94
N LEU A 56 11.91 7.36 -9.02
CA LEU A 56 12.42 6.60 -7.88
C LEU A 56 13.60 7.31 -7.21
N TYR A 57 14.60 7.67 -7.99
CA TYR A 57 15.77 8.38 -7.47
C TYR A 57 15.43 9.76 -6.92
N ARG A 58 14.57 10.49 -7.62
CA ARG A 58 14.11 11.81 -7.15
C ARG A 58 13.41 11.72 -5.80
N LYS A 59 12.47 10.80 -5.64
CA LYS A 59 11.75 10.61 -4.37
C LYS A 59 12.66 10.10 -3.27
N LEU A 60 13.58 9.22 -3.60
CA LEU A 60 14.57 8.72 -2.65
C LEU A 60 15.43 9.87 -2.09
N GLU A 61 15.98 10.71 -2.96
CA GLU A 61 16.86 11.81 -2.59
C GLU A 61 16.13 12.99 -1.94
N GLU A 62 14.97 13.39 -2.46
CA GLU A 62 14.26 14.60 -2.02
C GLU A 62 13.28 14.35 -0.86
N LYS A 63 12.74 13.14 -0.74
CA LYS A 63 11.69 12.80 0.23
C LYS A 63 12.16 11.83 1.30
N ILE A 64 12.67 10.69 0.90
CA ILE A 64 12.90 9.55 1.81
C ILE A 64 14.14 9.74 2.65
N LEU A 65 15.30 10.02 2.03
CA LEU A 65 16.53 10.22 2.76
C LEU A 65 16.46 11.41 3.74
N PRO A 66 15.91 12.58 3.36
CA PRO A 66 15.70 13.66 4.32
C PRO A 66 14.76 13.27 5.48
N ALA A 67 13.66 12.59 5.21
CA ALA A 67 12.73 12.14 6.24
C ALA A 67 13.40 11.15 7.21
N PHE A 68 14.17 10.21 6.70
CA PHE A 68 14.85 9.20 7.51
C PHE A 68 15.98 9.76 8.36
N TYR A 69 16.85 10.61 7.78
CA TYR A 69 18.06 11.09 8.44
C TYR A 69 17.90 12.43 9.16
N LYS A 70 17.04 13.33 8.69
CA LYS A 70 16.91 14.68 9.23
C LYS A 70 15.59 14.93 9.96
N GLU A 71 14.51 14.29 9.51
CA GLU A 71 13.15 14.50 10.02
C GLU A 71 12.60 13.20 10.61
N GLN A 72 13.30 12.61 11.56
CA GLN A 72 12.98 11.29 12.13
C GLN A 72 11.55 11.22 12.70
N ARG A 73 11.03 12.30 13.26
CA ARG A 73 9.65 12.36 13.74
C ARG A 73 8.65 12.12 12.61
N ARG A 74 8.86 12.72 11.46
CA ARG A 74 8.04 12.53 10.27
C ARG A 74 8.09 11.09 9.77
N PHE A 75 9.27 10.49 9.72
CA PHE A 75 9.44 9.10 9.35
C PHE A 75 8.73 8.15 10.33
N LEU A 76 8.82 8.39 11.63
CA LEU A 76 8.10 7.64 12.66
C LEU A 76 6.58 7.74 12.52
N GLU A 77 6.06 8.91 12.18
CA GLU A 77 4.63 9.08 11.90
C GLU A 77 4.20 8.26 10.67
N MET A 78 5.01 8.19 9.62
CA MET A 78 4.75 7.34 8.46
C MET A 78 4.76 5.86 8.84
N MET A 79 5.68 5.42 9.67
CA MET A 79 5.72 4.05 10.20
C MET A 79 4.43 3.72 10.97
N ARG A 80 3.97 4.63 11.82
CA ARG A 80 2.70 4.48 12.57
C ARG A 80 1.50 4.40 11.63
N HIS A 81 1.43 5.27 10.63
CA HIS A 81 0.36 5.26 9.64
C HIS A 81 0.38 4.00 8.78
N ALA A 82 1.55 3.48 8.42
CA ALA A 82 1.66 2.21 7.71
C ALA A 82 1.01 1.07 8.49
N ILE A 83 1.25 0.98 9.80
CA ILE A 83 0.62 -0.01 10.66
C ILE A 83 -0.87 0.28 10.83
N ALA A 84 -1.23 1.50 11.21
CA ALA A 84 -2.59 1.86 11.57
C ALA A 84 -3.56 1.80 10.39
N LEU A 85 -3.14 2.24 9.21
CA LEU A 85 -3.99 2.30 8.03
C LEU A 85 -3.87 1.03 7.17
N ASN A 86 -2.67 0.60 6.85
CA ASN A 86 -2.45 -0.53 5.94
C ASN A 86 -2.34 -1.87 6.65
N GLY A 87 -1.61 -1.96 7.75
CA GLY A 87 -1.49 -3.18 8.52
C GLY A 87 -2.83 -3.67 9.08
N SER A 88 -3.67 -2.76 9.55
CA SER A 88 -5.00 -3.08 10.07
C SER A 88 -6.00 -3.46 8.97
N PHE A 89 -5.84 -2.94 7.75
CA PHE A 89 -6.77 -3.17 6.65
C PHE A 89 -6.38 -4.35 5.76
N PHE A 90 -5.13 -4.42 5.34
CA PHE A 90 -4.62 -5.45 4.42
C PHE A 90 -4.07 -6.67 5.18
N ASN A 91 -4.94 -7.40 5.85
CA ASN A 91 -4.58 -8.62 6.57
C ASN A 91 -5.61 -9.73 6.33
N THR A 92 -5.19 -10.96 6.55
CA THR A 92 -6.00 -12.17 6.32
C THR A 92 -7.21 -12.22 7.23
N GLN A 93 -7.08 -11.79 8.47
CA GLN A 93 -8.16 -11.82 9.45
C GLN A 93 -9.35 -10.95 9.00
N ARG A 94 -9.09 -9.72 8.57
CA ARG A 94 -10.12 -8.85 8.02
C ARG A 94 -10.72 -9.43 6.74
N MET A 95 -9.89 -9.95 5.85
CA MET A 95 -10.31 -10.57 4.60
C MET A 95 -11.28 -11.72 4.87
N VAL A 96 -10.93 -12.65 5.72
CA VAL A 96 -11.78 -13.80 6.09
C VAL A 96 -13.09 -13.32 6.72
N SER A 97 -13.02 -12.36 7.64
CA SER A 97 -14.22 -11.77 8.24
C SER A 97 -15.15 -11.16 7.20
N GLN A 98 -14.62 -10.44 6.21
CA GLN A 98 -15.44 -9.89 5.14
C GLN A 98 -16.04 -10.98 4.24
N TYR A 99 -15.32 -12.03 3.92
CA TYR A 99 -15.86 -13.16 3.16
C TYR A 99 -17.00 -13.83 3.91
N LEU A 100 -16.85 -14.07 5.21
CA LEU A 100 -17.90 -14.64 6.04
C LEU A 100 -19.18 -13.76 6.05
N HIS A 101 -19.00 -12.47 6.20
CA HIS A 101 -20.13 -11.55 6.27
C HIS A 101 -20.79 -11.23 4.92
N LYS A 102 -20.00 -11.14 3.84
CA LYS A 102 -20.50 -10.70 2.53
C LYS A 102 -20.84 -11.86 1.59
N ALA A 103 -20.03 -12.92 1.58
CA ALA A 103 -20.21 -14.03 0.66
C ALA A 103 -20.96 -15.22 1.27
N TYR A 104 -20.70 -15.53 2.54
CA TYR A 104 -21.27 -16.71 3.20
C TYR A 104 -22.48 -16.40 4.09
N ARG A 105 -22.89 -15.15 4.21
CA ARG A 105 -24.03 -14.73 5.04
C ARG A 105 -25.35 -15.35 4.58
N LEU A 106 -25.48 -15.68 3.30
CA LEU A 106 -26.65 -16.36 2.74
C LEU A 106 -26.82 -17.80 3.26
N SER A 107 -25.75 -18.44 3.71
CA SER A 107 -25.82 -19.78 4.29
C SER A 107 -26.38 -19.79 5.73
N GLY A 108 -26.30 -18.68 6.44
CA GLY A 108 -26.88 -18.53 7.78
C GLY A 108 -28.42 -18.49 7.82
N GLU A 109 -29.05 -18.03 6.75
CA GLU A 109 -30.52 -18.07 6.64
C GLU A 109 -31.03 -19.48 6.27
N TYR A 110 -30.21 -20.27 5.57
CA TYR A 110 -30.56 -21.63 5.20
C TYR A 110 -30.54 -22.59 6.42
N VAL A 111 -29.66 -22.35 7.38
CA VAL A 111 -29.55 -23.16 8.61
C VAL A 111 -30.64 -22.81 9.61
N ARG A 112 -31.24 -21.63 9.55
CA ARG A 112 -32.37 -21.23 10.42
C ARG A 112 -33.75 -21.70 9.91
N ARG A 113 -33.85 -22.22 8.68
CA ARG A 113 -35.08 -22.74 8.08
C ARG A 113 -35.17 -24.27 8.04
N SER A 114 -34.15 -24.95 8.48
CA SER A 114 -34.10 -26.40 8.72
C SER A 114 -34.14 -26.67 10.22
#